data_18c9b6dcd332ce77e3fdeb764a48cddb
#
_entry.id   18c9b6dcd332ce77e3fdeb764a48cddb
#
_cell.length_a   1.000
_cell.length_b   1.000
_cell.length_c   1.000
_cell.angle_alpha   90.00
_cell.angle_beta   90.00
_cell.angle_gamma   90.00
#
_symmetry.space_group_name_H-M   'P 1'
#
loop_
_entity.id
_entity.type
_entity.pdbx_description
1 polymer ?
#
loop_
_entity_poly.entity_id
_entity_poly.type
_entity_poly.pdbx_seq_one_letter_code
_entity_poly.pdbx_strand_id
1 'polypeptide(L)'
;MQAHSAGMHLDRMAIADALTEVMGSQIDNIYYKSETTLPFKADLYPENGFLKGGSTDNVAMEYGLKFHIDWLKGQKTGFFVDQRENRSLLERYANGRSVLNMFCYTG
;
A
#
# COMPACT_ATOMS: atom_id res chain seq x y z
N MET A 1 -6.06 -1.34 -0.55
CA MET A 1 -6.80 -2.14 -1.55
C MET A 1 -6.79 -1.41 -2.90
N GLN A 2 -6.51 -2.12 -3.98
CA GLN A 2 -6.57 -1.59 -5.35
C GLN A 2 -7.39 -2.54 -6.22
N ALA A 3 -8.25 -1.98 -7.08
CA ALA A 3 -8.97 -2.72 -8.09
C ALA A 3 -8.33 -2.49 -9.47
N HIS A 4 -8.14 -3.55 -10.22
CA HIS A 4 -7.60 -3.52 -11.59
C HIS A 4 -8.64 -3.93 -12.65
N SER A 5 -9.86 -4.20 -12.24
CA SER A 5 -10.99 -4.51 -13.13
C SER A 5 -12.27 -3.85 -12.65
N ALA A 6 -13.21 -3.65 -13.59
CA ALA A 6 -14.51 -3.06 -13.29
C ALA A 6 -15.29 -3.90 -12.25
N GLY A 7 -15.27 -5.22 -12.37
CA GLY A 7 -15.95 -6.13 -11.44
C GLY A 7 -15.43 -5.96 -10.00
N MET A 8 -14.13 -5.91 -9.81
CA MET A 8 -13.55 -5.68 -8.48
C MET A 8 -13.89 -4.31 -7.92
N HIS A 9 -13.99 -3.29 -8.77
CA HIS A 9 -14.43 -1.96 -8.35
C HIS A 9 -15.88 -1.98 -7.86
N LEU A 10 -16.77 -2.62 -8.60
CA LEU A 10 -18.20 -2.73 -8.24
C LEU A 10 -18.38 -3.51 -6.93
N ASP A 11 -17.59 -4.54 -6.71
CA ASP A 11 -17.67 -5.41 -5.52
C ASP A 11 -16.81 -4.92 -4.35
N ARG A 12 -16.20 -3.73 -4.41
CA ARG A 12 -15.26 -3.24 -3.40
C ARG A 12 -15.82 -3.23 -1.97
N MET A 13 -17.11 -2.90 -1.81
CA MET A 13 -17.75 -2.88 -0.49
C MET A 13 -17.97 -4.31 0.02
N ALA A 14 -18.38 -5.24 -0.83
CA ALA A 14 -18.52 -6.64 -0.47
C ALA A 14 -17.17 -7.26 -0.07
N ILE A 15 -16.11 -6.92 -0.78
CA ILE A 15 -14.74 -7.36 -0.45
C ILE A 15 -14.30 -6.77 0.90
N ALA A 16 -14.56 -5.48 1.15
CA ALA A 16 -14.24 -4.84 2.42
C ALA A 16 -14.99 -5.48 3.59
N ASP A 17 -16.28 -5.78 3.42
CA ASP A 17 -17.09 -6.46 4.43
C ASP A 17 -16.58 -7.88 4.70
N ALA A 18 -16.21 -8.62 3.66
CA ALA A 18 -15.63 -9.97 3.78
C ALA A 18 -14.28 -9.93 4.53
N LEU A 19 -13.42 -8.98 4.23
CA LEU A 19 -12.16 -8.81 4.94
C LEU A 19 -12.39 -8.48 6.42
N THR A 20 -13.37 -7.63 6.71
CA THR A 20 -13.73 -7.26 8.09
C THR A 20 -14.28 -8.47 8.84
N GLU A 21 -15.10 -9.31 8.20
CA GLU A 21 -15.66 -10.52 8.79
C GLU A 21 -14.57 -11.56 9.10
N VAL A 22 -13.67 -11.81 8.14
CA VAL A 22 -12.62 -12.85 8.25
C VAL A 22 -11.52 -12.42 9.22
N MET A 23 -11.06 -11.18 9.13
CA MET A 23 -9.90 -10.70 9.90
C MET A 23 -10.30 -10.02 11.21
N GLY A 24 -11.57 -9.65 11.38
CA GLY A 24 -12.10 -9.10 12.62
C GLY A 24 -11.34 -7.87 13.11
N SER A 25 -10.87 -7.92 14.36
CA SER A 25 -10.14 -6.82 14.99
C SER A 25 -8.70 -6.61 14.48
N GLN A 26 -8.21 -7.48 13.60
CA GLN A 26 -6.87 -7.32 13.01
C GLN A 26 -6.80 -6.24 11.94
N ILE A 27 -7.96 -5.82 11.40
CA ILE A 27 -8.05 -4.74 10.42
C ILE A 27 -8.81 -3.55 11.00
N ASP A 28 -8.10 -2.45 11.23
CA ASP A 28 -8.69 -1.20 11.71
C ASP A 28 -9.06 -0.26 10.56
N ASN A 29 -8.29 -0.29 9.47
CA ASN A 29 -8.45 0.62 8.33
C ASN A 29 -8.40 -0.14 7.01
N ILE A 30 -9.29 0.24 6.07
CA ILE A 30 -9.24 -0.19 4.68
C ILE A 30 -9.29 1.05 3.81
N TYR A 31 -8.20 1.32 3.08
CA TYR A 31 -8.11 2.43 2.14
C TYR A 31 -8.22 1.92 0.71
N TYR A 32 -9.13 2.51 -0.06
CA TYR A 32 -9.35 2.21 -1.47
C TYR A 32 -8.56 3.20 -2.34
N LYS A 33 -7.63 2.69 -3.15
CA LYS A 33 -6.74 3.49 -3.99
C LYS A 33 -6.73 2.95 -5.41
N SER A 34 -7.72 3.35 -6.19
CA SER A 34 -7.92 2.81 -7.54
C SER A 34 -8.23 3.87 -8.61
N GLU A 35 -8.00 5.14 -8.29
CA GLU A 35 -8.25 6.24 -9.22
C GLU A 35 -7.50 6.07 -10.55
N THR A 36 -6.30 5.51 -10.52
CA THR A 36 -5.43 5.35 -11.70
C THR A 36 -5.26 3.91 -12.17
N THR A 37 -5.88 2.92 -11.50
CA THR A 37 -5.65 1.51 -11.78
C THR A 37 -6.74 0.84 -12.60
N LEU A 38 -7.92 1.46 -12.72
CA LEU A 38 -9.02 0.91 -13.48
C LEU A 38 -8.84 1.09 -15.00
N PRO A 39 -9.34 0.15 -15.82
CA PRO A 39 -9.28 0.27 -17.27
C PRO A 39 -10.02 1.53 -17.75
N PHE A 40 -9.39 2.27 -18.66
CA PHE A 40 -9.97 3.50 -19.24
C PHE A 40 -11.34 3.31 -19.88
N LYS A 41 -11.59 2.13 -20.47
CA LYS A 41 -12.84 1.80 -21.19
C LYS A 41 -14.01 1.48 -20.27
N ALA A 42 -13.82 1.45 -18.96
CA ALA A 42 -14.86 1.04 -18.03
C ALA A 42 -15.87 2.13 -17.67
N ASP A 43 -15.66 3.37 -18.12
CA ASP A 43 -16.48 4.56 -17.79
C ASP A 43 -16.77 4.70 -16.27
N LEU A 44 -15.85 4.20 -15.47
CA LEU A 44 -15.91 4.30 -14.03
C LEU A 44 -15.06 5.49 -13.57
N TYR A 45 -15.58 6.25 -12.62
CA TYR A 45 -14.88 7.39 -12.01
C TYR A 45 -14.56 7.08 -10.56
N PRO A 46 -13.54 6.21 -10.30
CA PRO A 46 -13.23 5.80 -8.95
C PRO A 46 -12.59 6.96 -8.18
N GLU A 47 -13.07 7.18 -6.98
CA GLU A 47 -12.43 8.08 -6.02
C GLU A 47 -11.66 7.25 -4.99
N ASN A 48 -10.45 7.71 -4.65
CA ASN A 48 -9.70 7.13 -3.55
C ASN A 48 -10.34 7.52 -2.22
N GLY A 49 -10.38 6.62 -1.28
CA GLY A 49 -10.97 6.91 0.02
C GLY A 49 -10.95 5.72 0.98
N PHE A 50 -11.35 5.99 2.22
CA PHE A 50 -11.49 4.96 3.23
C PHE A 50 -12.79 4.18 3.06
N LEU A 51 -12.71 2.87 3.00
CA LEU A 51 -13.86 1.96 3.11
C LEU A 51 -14.12 1.57 4.56
N LYS A 52 -13.09 1.63 5.41
CA LYS A 52 -13.16 1.39 6.85
C LYS A 52 -12.09 2.22 7.55
N GLY A 53 -12.42 2.78 8.73
CA GLY A 53 -11.48 3.59 9.51
C GLY A 53 -11.17 4.94 8.88
N GLY A 54 -10.08 5.57 9.28
CA GLY A 54 -9.70 6.90 8.83
C GLY A 54 -8.27 7.31 9.14
N SER A 55 -7.44 6.40 9.66
CA SER A 55 -6.04 6.67 9.99
C SER A 55 -5.08 6.09 8.95
N THR A 56 -4.14 6.92 8.50
CA THR A 56 -3.05 6.52 7.61
C THR A 56 -1.68 6.63 8.25
N ASP A 57 -1.63 6.97 9.52
CA ASP A 57 -0.39 7.15 10.26
C ASP A 57 0.19 5.80 10.68
N ASN A 58 0.77 5.10 9.70
CA ASN A 58 1.30 3.77 9.87
C ASN A 58 2.80 3.71 9.64
N VAL A 59 3.47 3.10 10.61
CA VAL A 59 4.86 2.71 10.51
C VAL A 59 4.92 1.21 10.27
N ALA A 60 5.47 0.80 9.14
CA ALA A 60 5.76 -0.61 8.89
C ALA A 60 7.12 -0.99 9.47
N MET A 61 7.21 -2.20 9.98
CA MET A 61 8.47 -2.77 10.47
C MET A 61 8.94 -3.90 9.56
N GLU A 62 10.22 -3.86 9.22
CA GLU A 62 10.85 -4.86 8.38
C GLU A 62 12.26 -5.14 8.94
N TYR A 63 12.51 -6.36 9.41
CA TYR A 63 13.77 -6.74 10.04
C TYR A 63 14.26 -5.77 11.14
N GLY A 64 13.32 -5.25 11.96
CA GLY A 64 13.61 -4.29 13.02
C GLY A 64 13.74 -2.83 12.56
N LEU A 65 13.77 -2.57 11.26
CA LEU A 65 13.76 -1.23 10.70
C LEU A 65 12.33 -0.69 10.59
N LYS A 66 12.16 0.59 10.86
CA LYS A 66 10.88 1.28 10.78
C LYS A 66 10.80 2.11 9.51
N PHE A 67 9.71 1.93 8.75
CA PHE A 67 9.42 2.68 7.53
C PHE A 67 8.15 3.48 7.71
N HIS A 68 8.23 4.78 7.50
CA HIS A 68 7.06 5.65 7.38
C HIS A 68 6.50 5.53 5.97
N ILE A 69 5.28 5.04 5.84
CA ILE A 69 4.68 4.77 4.54
C ILE A 69 3.56 5.77 4.25
N ASP A 70 3.65 6.45 3.12
CA ASP A 70 2.57 7.29 2.61
C ASP A 70 1.64 6.47 1.71
N TRP A 71 0.60 5.91 2.32
CA TRP A 71 -0.39 5.11 1.61
C TRP A 71 -1.22 5.91 0.62
N LEU A 72 -1.40 7.21 0.87
CA LEU A 72 -2.26 8.07 0.06
C LEU A 72 -1.57 8.52 -1.21
N LYS A 73 -0.36 9.05 -1.09
CA LYS A 73 0.41 9.69 -2.17
C LYS A 73 1.54 8.82 -2.70
N GLY A 74 1.94 7.79 -1.95
CA GLY A 74 3.02 6.90 -2.34
C GLY A 74 2.71 6.17 -3.65
N GLN A 75 3.76 5.81 -4.39
CA GLN A 75 3.64 5.10 -5.65
C GLN A 75 2.96 3.74 -5.45
N LYS A 76 2.03 3.39 -6.34
CA LYS A 76 1.22 2.17 -6.25
C LYS A 76 0.54 2.06 -4.87
N THR A 77 0.86 1.02 -4.10
CA THR A 77 0.33 0.81 -2.75
C THR A 77 1.07 1.60 -1.66
N GLY A 78 2.17 2.29 -2.00
CA GLY A 78 2.97 3.09 -1.07
C GLY A 78 4.24 2.41 -0.57
N PHE A 79 4.32 1.08 -0.65
CA PHE A 79 5.48 0.32 -0.19
C PHE A 79 5.66 -0.97 -1.00
N PHE A 80 6.88 -1.25 -1.42
CA PHE A 80 7.22 -2.42 -2.23
C PHE A 80 7.74 -3.55 -1.34
N VAL A 81 6.88 -4.46 -0.95
CA VAL A 81 7.20 -5.58 -0.06
C VAL A 81 8.19 -6.57 -0.69
N ASP A 82 8.13 -6.72 -2.01
CA ASP A 82 9.02 -7.60 -2.79
C ASP A 82 10.50 -7.18 -2.75
N GLN A 83 10.78 -5.92 -2.42
CA GLN A 83 12.15 -5.40 -2.31
C GLN A 83 12.77 -5.62 -0.91
N ARG A 84 12.11 -6.34 -0.02
CA ARG A 84 12.54 -6.54 1.36
C ARG A 84 13.96 -7.09 1.48
N GLU A 85 14.27 -8.13 0.72
CA GLU A 85 15.59 -8.74 0.74
C GLU A 85 16.69 -7.80 0.22
N ASN A 86 16.38 -7.03 -0.82
CA ASN A 86 17.28 -6.04 -1.36
C ASN A 86 17.58 -4.92 -0.36
N ARG A 87 16.58 -4.46 0.39
CA ARG A 87 16.78 -3.48 1.46
C ARG A 87 17.67 -4.03 2.57
N SER A 88 17.48 -5.28 2.95
CA SER A 88 18.32 -5.95 3.96
C SER A 88 19.76 -6.09 3.50
N LEU A 89 20.01 -6.41 2.24
CA LEU A 89 21.35 -6.43 1.65
C LEU A 89 22.00 -5.05 1.65
N LEU A 90 21.22 -4.01 1.29
CA LEU A 90 21.72 -2.64 1.30
C LEU A 90 22.15 -2.22 2.71
N GLU A 91 21.36 -2.53 3.74
CA GLU A 91 21.73 -2.27 5.14
C GLU A 91 23.09 -2.89 5.48
N ARG A 92 23.30 -4.15 5.10
CA ARG A 92 24.56 -4.87 5.36
C ARG A 92 25.77 -4.20 4.71
N TYR A 93 25.65 -3.77 3.44
CA TYR A 93 26.74 -3.18 2.69
C TYR A 93 26.94 -1.69 2.94
N ALA A 94 25.92 -0.98 3.41
CA ALA A 94 25.97 0.46 3.68
C ALA A 94 26.64 0.82 5.01
N ASN A 95 26.86 -0.13 5.90
CA ASN A 95 27.41 0.13 7.22
C ASN A 95 28.78 0.84 7.13
N GLY A 96 28.88 2.02 7.75
CA GLY A 96 30.08 2.85 7.75
C GLY A 96 30.46 3.45 6.39
N ARG A 97 29.52 3.49 5.44
CA ARG A 97 29.75 4.01 4.06
C ARG A 97 28.78 5.11 3.71
N SER A 98 29.19 5.97 2.78
CA SER A 98 28.28 6.92 2.15
C SER A 98 27.52 6.22 1.04
N VAL A 99 26.20 6.42 1.01
CA VAL A 99 25.29 5.81 0.03
C VAL A 99 24.61 6.89 -0.78
N LEU A 100 24.65 6.77 -2.11
CA LEU A 100 23.86 7.61 -3.01
C LEU A 100 22.50 6.95 -3.27
N ASN A 101 21.44 7.63 -2.86
CA ASN A 101 20.08 7.20 -3.15
C ASN A 101 19.59 7.84 -4.45
N MET A 102 19.19 7.01 -5.41
CA MET A 102 18.60 7.46 -6.68
C MET A 102 17.27 6.73 -6.90
N PHE A 103 16.16 7.48 -6.88
CA PHE A 103 14.81 6.99 -7.19
C PHE A 103 14.33 5.81 -6.31
N CYS A 104 14.74 5.70 -5.06
CA CYS A 104 14.36 4.56 -4.24
C CYS A 104 13.01 4.71 -3.50
N TYR A 105 12.34 5.84 -3.67
CA TYR A 105 11.03 6.13 -3.02
C TYR A 105 11.07 5.90 -1.50
N THR A 106 10.16 5.05 -0.96
CA THR A 106 10.13 4.71 0.48
C THR A 106 11.15 3.62 0.85
N GLY A 107 12.01 3.29 0.00
CA GLY A 107 13.02 2.26 0.20
C GLY A 107 13.12 1.29 -0.94
#